data_6b825774918d9fe0b1652dcb930af473
#
_entry.id   6b825774918d9fe0b1652dcb930af473
#
_cell.length_a   1.000
_cell.length_b   1.000
_cell.length_c   1.000
_cell.angle_alpha   90.00
_cell.angle_beta   90.00
_cell.angle_gamma   90.00
#
_symmetry.space_group_name_H-M   'P 1'
#
loop_
_entity.id
_entity.type
_entity.pdbx_description
1 polymer ?
#
loop_
_entity_poly.entity_id
_entity_poly.type
_entity_poly.pdbx_seq_one_letter_code
_entity_poly.pdbx_strand_id
1 'polypeptide(L)'
;RSTLFPYTTLFRSEPLALSPYELRRFSQVKLNNMMKQAQRMQAQMMEIQEKLGEETVEASVGGGMVKAVFTGQGALVEIRIDPEVIKPEEREMLEDLVTAAVNEGLLKSKELANARMGAVTGALGSLGLGF
;
A
#
# COMPACT_ATOMS: atom_id res chain seq x y z
N ARG A 1 20.63 -42.09 40.69
CA ARG A 1 19.73 -41.53 41.06
C ARG A 1 19.77 -40.15 41.41
N SER A 2 20.35 -39.68 42.42
CA SER A 2 20.47 -38.28 42.78
C SER A 2 21.26 -37.47 41.73
N THR A 3 22.03 -38.11 40.87
CA THR A 3 22.73 -37.42 39.82
C THR A 3 21.80 -36.79 38.79
N LEU A 4 20.60 -37.32 38.68
CA LEU A 4 19.63 -36.76 37.72
C LEU A 4 19.07 -35.44 38.19
N PHE A 5 18.96 -35.26 39.51
CA PHE A 5 18.39 -34.03 40.04
C PHE A 5 19.19 -32.77 39.71
N PRO A 6 20.52 -32.82 39.84
CA PRO A 6 21.28 -31.64 39.47
C PRO A 6 21.05 -31.20 38.02
N TYR A 7 20.94 -32.16 37.11
CA TYR A 7 20.67 -31.86 35.71
C TYR A 7 19.33 -31.21 35.53
N THR A 8 18.33 -31.79 36.18
CA THR A 8 16.97 -31.27 36.10
C THR A 8 16.91 -29.84 36.65
N THR A 9 17.59 -29.60 37.75
CA THR A 9 17.63 -28.31 38.38
C THR A 9 18.30 -27.27 37.45
N LEU A 10 19.39 -27.66 36.78
CA LEU A 10 20.07 -26.79 35.88
C LEU A 10 19.18 -26.35 34.72
N PHE A 11 18.46 -27.32 34.15
CA PHE A 11 17.56 -26.96 33.06
C PHE A 11 16.43 -26.06 33.51
N ARG A 12 15.94 -26.27 34.69
CA ARG A 12 14.85 -25.47 35.23
C ARG A 12 15.30 -24.06 35.61
N SER A 13 16.54 -23.93 35.95
CA SER A 13 17.09 -22.63 36.33
C SER A 13 17.42 -21.79 35.11
N GLU A 14 17.17 -22.27 33.92
CA GLU A 14 17.36 -21.53 32.71
C GLU A 14 16.59 -20.21 32.77
N PRO A 15 17.16 -19.11 32.29
CA PRO A 15 16.50 -17.81 32.37
C PRO A 15 15.19 -17.74 31.61
N LEU A 16 14.97 -18.69 30.71
CA LEU A 16 13.74 -18.74 29.94
C LEU A 16 12.58 -19.42 30.64
N ALA A 17 12.84 -20.02 31.81
CA ALA A 17 11.80 -20.72 32.54
C ALA A 17 10.92 -19.74 33.31
N LEU A 18 9.94 -19.20 32.63
CA LEU A 18 8.99 -18.29 33.22
C LEU A 18 7.83 -19.05 33.86
N SER A 19 7.26 -18.50 34.91
CA SER A 19 6.05 -19.06 35.49
C SER A 19 4.87 -18.91 34.52
N PRO A 20 3.80 -19.70 34.68
CA PRO A 20 2.64 -19.55 33.82
C PRO A 20 2.07 -18.13 33.85
N TYR A 21 2.13 -17.49 34.98
CA TYR A 21 1.67 -16.12 35.13
C TYR A 21 2.53 -15.15 34.31
N GLU A 22 3.84 -15.30 34.39
CA GLU A 22 4.77 -14.47 33.64
C GLU A 22 4.65 -14.71 32.15
N LEU A 23 4.43 -15.94 31.74
CA LEU A 23 4.22 -16.26 30.32
C LEU A 23 2.97 -15.60 29.77
N ARG A 24 1.88 -15.61 30.54
CA ARG A 24 0.66 -14.93 30.12
C ARG A 24 0.88 -13.45 29.98
N ARG A 25 1.55 -12.87 30.94
CA ARG A 25 1.82 -11.45 30.95
C ARG A 25 2.69 -11.05 29.75
N PHE A 26 3.72 -11.84 29.49
CA PHE A 26 4.58 -11.62 28.35
C PHE A 26 3.82 -11.74 27.02
N SER A 27 3.00 -12.77 26.88
CA SER A 27 2.18 -12.98 25.70
C SER A 27 1.19 -11.83 25.49
N GLN A 28 0.61 -11.33 26.55
CA GLN A 28 -0.35 -10.24 26.48
C GLN A 28 0.31 -8.95 26.01
N VAL A 29 1.50 -8.64 26.53
CA VAL A 29 2.24 -7.46 26.11
C VAL A 29 2.62 -7.55 24.65
N LYS A 30 3.07 -8.73 24.22
CA LYS A 30 3.45 -8.96 22.82
C LYS A 30 2.25 -8.81 21.89
N LEU A 31 1.12 -9.38 22.30
CA LEU A 31 -0.11 -9.27 21.52
C LEU A 31 -0.57 -7.81 21.40
N ASN A 32 -0.53 -7.07 22.50
CA ASN A 32 -0.91 -5.66 22.50
C ASN A 32 -0.01 -4.85 21.57
N ASN A 33 1.29 -5.13 21.55
CA ASN A 33 2.22 -4.45 20.66
C ASN A 33 1.91 -4.75 19.21
N MET A 34 1.59 -6.00 18.90
CA MET A 34 1.21 -6.40 17.54
C MET A 34 -0.06 -5.71 17.10
N MET A 35 -1.04 -5.59 17.98
CA MET A 35 -2.28 -4.91 17.68
C MET A 35 -2.06 -3.41 17.42
N LYS A 36 -1.20 -2.79 18.21
CA LYS A 36 -0.85 -1.37 18.00
C LYS A 36 -0.18 -1.17 16.64
N GLN A 37 0.73 -2.07 16.27
CA GLN A 37 1.38 -1.99 14.96
C GLN A 37 0.38 -2.16 13.83
N ALA A 38 -0.55 -3.10 13.97
CA ALA A 38 -1.59 -3.30 12.97
C ALA A 38 -2.47 -2.07 12.83
N GLN A 39 -2.83 -1.45 13.95
CA GLN A 39 -3.62 -0.23 13.93
C GLN A 39 -2.88 0.93 13.27
N ARG A 40 -1.58 1.08 13.56
CA ARG A 40 -0.76 2.13 12.92
C ARG A 40 -0.68 1.91 11.42
N MET A 41 -0.49 0.66 11.02
CA MET A 41 -0.41 0.32 9.61
C MET A 41 -1.71 0.63 8.89
N GLN A 42 -2.84 0.27 9.50
CA GLN A 42 -4.14 0.58 8.94
C GLN A 42 -4.35 2.08 8.82
N ALA A 43 -3.97 2.83 9.84
CA ALA A 43 -4.08 4.29 9.82
C ALA A 43 -3.22 4.90 8.71
N GLN A 44 -2.00 4.39 8.51
CA GLN A 44 -1.13 4.84 7.45
C GLN A 44 -1.72 4.53 6.08
N MET A 45 -2.30 3.35 5.90
CA MET A 45 -2.94 2.98 4.64
C MET A 45 -4.13 3.88 4.34
N MET A 46 -4.93 4.20 5.34
CA MET A 46 -6.05 5.10 5.17
C MET A 46 -5.59 6.51 4.83
N GLU A 47 -4.53 6.99 5.48
CA GLU A 47 -3.96 8.29 5.18
C GLU A 47 -3.44 8.36 3.75
N ILE A 48 -2.78 7.30 3.30
CA ILE A 48 -2.29 7.20 1.92
C ILE A 48 -3.46 7.24 0.94
N GLN A 49 -4.54 6.51 1.22
CA GLN A 49 -5.71 6.50 0.37
C GLN A 49 -6.34 7.90 0.27
N GLU A 50 -6.43 8.60 1.38
CA GLU A 50 -6.95 9.97 1.38
C GLU A 50 -6.05 10.90 0.55
N LYS A 51 -4.75 10.80 0.73
CA LYS A 51 -3.80 11.61 -0.04
C LYS A 51 -3.85 11.29 -1.53
N LEU A 52 -4.02 10.01 -1.87
CA LEU A 52 -4.16 9.60 -3.26
C LEU A 52 -5.40 10.22 -3.90
N GLY A 53 -6.47 10.40 -3.13
CA GLY A 53 -7.66 11.07 -3.62
C GLY A 53 -7.43 12.55 -3.92
N GLU A 54 -6.45 13.17 -3.29
CA GLU A 54 -6.11 14.57 -3.51
C GLU A 54 -5.05 14.75 -4.59
N GLU A 55 -4.21 13.75 -4.80
CA GLU A 55 -3.19 13.79 -5.84
C GLU A 55 -3.78 13.45 -7.19
N THR A 56 -3.31 14.13 -8.22
CA THR A 56 -3.79 13.91 -9.58
C THR A 56 -2.62 13.57 -10.50
N VAL A 57 -2.91 12.76 -11.50
CA VAL A 57 -1.98 12.45 -12.58
C VAL A 57 -2.64 12.82 -13.90
N GLU A 58 -1.85 13.25 -14.86
CA GLU A 58 -2.32 13.66 -16.17
C GLU A 58 -1.71 12.78 -17.25
N ALA A 59 -2.54 12.30 -18.15
CA ALA A 59 -2.10 11.57 -19.32
C ALA A 59 -2.46 12.40 -20.55
N SER A 60 -1.51 12.54 -21.46
CA SER A 60 -1.66 13.31 -22.69
C SER A 60 -1.33 12.42 -23.87
N VAL A 61 -2.21 12.39 -24.84
CA VAL A 61 -2.01 11.60 -26.06
C VAL A 61 -2.24 12.47 -27.29
N GLY A 62 -1.74 12.01 -28.44
CA GLY A 62 -1.91 12.71 -29.70
C GLY A 62 -1.27 14.10 -29.72
N GLY A 63 -0.10 14.25 -29.08
CA GLY A 63 0.57 15.55 -29.06
C GLY A 63 -0.15 16.58 -28.18
N GLY A 64 -0.91 16.12 -27.22
CA GLY A 64 -1.66 17.00 -26.32
C GLY A 64 -3.08 17.26 -26.76
N MET A 65 -3.55 16.59 -27.79
CA MET A 65 -4.91 16.80 -28.30
C MET A 65 -5.98 16.28 -27.35
N VAL A 66 -5.68 15.20 -26.63
CA VAL A 66 -6.57 14.66 -25.60
C VAL A 66 -5.78 14.46 -24.33
N LYS A 67 -6.31 15.01 -23.24
CA LYS A 67 -5.70 14.90 -21.92
C LYS A 67 -6.73 14.32 -20.95
N ALA A 68 -6.30 13.38 -20.13
CA ALA A 68 -7.13 12.80 -19.10
C ALA A 68 -6.46 13.04 -17.75
N VAL A 69 -7.24 13.46 -16.76
CA VAL A 69 -6.75 13.69 -15.40
C VAL A 69 -7.41 12.69 -14.48
N PHE A 70 -6.61 11.93 -13.77
CA PHE A 70 -7.08 10.93 -12.82
C PHE A 70 -6.58 11.25 -11.43
N THR A 71 -7.35 10.84 -10.41
CA THR A 71 -6.83 10.84 -9.04
C THR A 71 -5.96 9.62 -8.84
N GLY A 72 -5.16 9.61 -7.77
CA GLY A 72 -4.38 8.45 -7.41
C GLY A 72 -5.22 7.24 -7.02
N GLN A 73 -6.51 7.44 -6.77
CA GLN A 73 -7.46 6.35 -6.47
C GLN A 73 -8.04 5.72 -7.72
N GLY A 74 -7.73 6.23 -8.91
CA GLY A 74 -8.21 5.68 -10.15
C GLY A 74 -9.51 6.31 -10.65
N ALA A 75 -9.91 7.43 -10.10
CA ALA A 75 -11.11 8.14 -10.55
C ALA A 75 -10.76 9.16 -11.63
N LEU A 76 -11.52 9.15 -12.70
CA LEU A 76 -11.37 10.14 -13.77
C LEU A 76 -11.98 11.46 -13.32
N VAL A 77 -11.17 12.50 -13.26
CA VAL A 77 -11.60 13.83 -12.83
C VAL A 77 -12.06 14.67 -14.00
N GLU A 78 -11.27 14.66 -15.06
CA GLU A 78 -11.47 15.55 -16.18
C GLU A 78 -10.89 14.97 -17.46
N ILE A 79 -11.56 15.25 -18.57
CA ILE A 79 -11.02 14.99 -19.90
C ILE A 79 -11.05 16.31 -20.66
N ARG A 80 -9.92 16.66 -21.25
CA ARG A 80 -9.81 17.83 -22.12
C ARG A 80 -9.53 17.37 -23.54
N ILE A 81 -10.31 17.88 -24.47
CA ILE A 81 -10.20 17.55 -25.88
C ILE A 81 -9.98 18.83 -26.67
N ASP A 82 -8.95 18.84 -27.51
CA ASP A 82 -8.69 19.98 -28.37
C ASP A 82 -9.82 20.10 -29.39
N PRO A 83 -10.40 21.30 -29.58
CA PRO A 83 -11.47 21.48 -30.56
C PRO A 83 -11.07 21.10 -31.99
N GLU A 84 -9.80 21.15 -32.31
CA GLU A 84 -9.33 20.82 -33.66
C GLU A 84 -9.57 19.35 -34.03
N VAL A 85 -9.65 18.45 -33.05
CA VAL A 85 -9.91 17.02 -33.33
C VAL A 85 -11.37 16.66 -33.26
N ILE A 86 -12.24 17.62 -32.93
CA ILE A 86 -13.67 17.38 -32.87
C ILE A 86 -14.29 17.67 -34.23
N LYS A 87 -14.15 16.67 -35.11
CA LYS A 87 -14.69 16.71 -36.47
C LYS A 87 -15.45 15.42 -36.74
N PRO A 88 -16.64 15.49 -37.32
CA PRO A 88 -17.40 14.26 -37.62
C PRO A 88 -16.64 13.27 -38.46
N GLU A 89 -15.78 13.74 -39.38
CA GLU A 89 -15.01 12.88 -40.27
C GLU A 89 -13.91 12.12 -39.52
N GLU A 90 -13.50 12.64 -38.35
CA GLU A 90 -12.40 12.06 -37.56
C GLU A 90 -12.88 11.43 -36.28
N ARG A 91 -14.14 11.01 -36.25
CA ARG A 91 -14.74 10.44 -35.05
C ARG A 91 -13.98 9.23 -34.52
N GLU A 92 -13.56 8.32 -35.41
CA GLU A 92 -12.83 7.13 -34.99
C GLU A 92 -11.49 7.48 -34.37
N MET A 93 -10.78 8.46 -34.95
CA MET A 93 -9.51 8.91 -34.40
C MET A 93 -9.71 9.50 -32.99
N LEU A 94 -10.77 10.28 -32.79
CA LEU A 94 -11.08 10.85 -31.50
C LEU A 94 -11.40 9.75 -30.47
N GLU A 95 -12.17 8.77 -30.88
CA GLU A 95 -12.52 7.64 -30.00
C GLU A 95 -11.24 6.90 -29.55
N ASP A 96 -10.33 6.66 -30.49
CA ASP A 96 -9.06 6.00 -30.18
C ASP A 96 -8.20 6.83 -29.26
N LEU A 97 -8.14 8.14 -29.48
CA LEU A 97 -7.36 9.04 -28.63
C LEU A 97 -7.91 9.09 -27.22
N VAL A 98 -9.24 9.16 -27.07
CA VAL A 98 -9.87 9.16 -25.77
C VAL A 98 -9.60 7.85 -25.04
N THR A 99 -9.73 6.72 -25.75
CA THR A 99 -9.47 5.41 -25.18
C THR A 99 -8.02 5.31 -24.71
N ALA A 100 -7.08 5.75 -25.52
CA ALA A 100 -5.66 5.74 -25.16
C ALA A 100 -5.38 6.63 -23.96
N ALA A 101 -5.99 7.83 -23.91
CA ALA A 101 -5.80 8.76 -22.79
C ALA A 101 -6.33 8.18 -21.48
N VAL A 102 -7.50 7.56 -21.53
CA VAL A 102 -8.09 6.94 -20.35
C VAL A 102 -7.24 5.78 -19.83
N ASN A 103 -6.81 4.91 -20.74
CA ASN A 103 -5.98 3.76 -20.36
C ASN A 103 -4.62 4.21 -19.81
N GLU A 104 -3.97 5.18 -20.44
CA GLU A 104 -2.69 5.67 -19.97
C GLU A 104 -2.83 6.38 -18.63
N GLY A 105 -3.88 7.19 -18.47
CA GLY A 105 -4.14 7.87 -17.20
C GLY A 105 -4.41 6.90 -16.07
N LEU A 106 -5.19 5.86 -16.35
CA LEU A 106 -5.47 4.82 -15.35
C LEU A 106 -4.18 4.08 -14.96
N LEU A 107 -3.32 3.79 -15.93
CA LEU A 107 -2.04 3.16 -15.65
C LEU A 107 -1.16 4.04 -14.76
N LYS A 108 -1.08 5.33 -15.07
CA LYS A 108 -0.31 6.29 -14.24
C LYS A 108 -0.88 6.39 -12.84
N SER A 109 -2.20 6.37 -12.69
CA SER A 109 -2.85 6.36 -11.40
C SER A 109 -2.46 5.13 -10.58
N LYS A 110 -2.45 3.96 -11.21
CA LYS A 110 -2.03 2.72 -10.56
C LYS A 110 -0.56 2.76 -10.15
N GLU A 111 0.28 3.31 -11.01
CA GLU A 111 1.71 3.45 -10.69
C GLU A 111 1.91 4.37 -9.49
N LEU A 112 1.17 5.48 -9.41
CA LEU A 112 1.25 6.37 -8.27
C LEU A 112 0.80 5.66 -6.99
N ALA A 113 -0.32 4.94 -7.05
CA ALA A 113 -0.82 4.19 -5.91
C ALA A 113 0.18 3.14 -5.45
N ASN A 114 0.77 2.41 -6.39
CA ASN A 114 1.78 1.40 -6.08
C ASN A 114 3.03 2.01 -5.46
N ALA A 115 3.45 3.18 -5.95
CA ALA A 115 4.61 3.87 -5.39
C ALA A 115 4.35 4.28 -3.94
N ARG A 116 3.16 4.80 -3.64
CA ARG A 116 2.81 5.20 -2.27
C ARG A 116 2.68 3.99 -1.35
N MET A 117 2.03 2.93 -1.83
CA MET A 117 1.88 1.70 -1.05
C MET A 117 3.21 0.97 -0.92
N GLY A 118 4.08 1.07 -1.93
CA GLY A 118 5.41 0.48 -1.88
C GLY A 118 6.25 1.04 -0.75
N ALA A 119 6.09 2.31 -0.42
CA ALA A 119 6.81 2.93 0.69
C ALA A 119 6.43 2.27 2.03
N VAL A 120 5.14 1.96 2.21
CA VAL A 120 4.66 1.27 3.41
C VAL A 120 5.17 -0.17 3.43
N THR A 121 5.08 -0.86 2.30
CA THR A 121 5.56 -2.24 2.17
C THR A 121 7.06 -2.32 2.43
N GLY A 122 7.82 -1.35 1.93
CA GLY A 122 9.25 -1.27 2.18
C GLY A 122 9.58 -1.09 3.65
N ALA A 123 8.81 -0.25 4.35
CA ALA A 123 8.99 -0.06 5.78
C ALA A 123 8.71 -1.35 6.55
N LEU A 124 7.68 -2.10 6.14
CA LEU A 124 7.37 -3.39 6.74
C LEU A 124 8.47 -4.41 6.47
N GLY A 125 9.03 -4.40 5.26
CA GLY A 125 10.14 -5.27 4.93
C GLY A 125 11.37 -4.98 5.78
N SER A 126 11.65 -3.72 6.07
CA SER A 126 12.77 -3.35 6.91
C SER A 126 12.58 -3.78 8.36
N LEU A 127 11.34 -4.01 8.77
CA LEU A 127 11.04 -4.54 10.09
C LEU A 127 11.14 -6.07 10.16
N GLY A 128 11.51 -6.71 9.06
CA GLY A 128 11.68 -8.15 9.03
C GLY A 128 10.40 -8.95 8.95
N LEU A 129 9.34 -8.36 8.41
CA LEU A 129 8.05 -9.03 8.31
C LEU A 129 7.88 -9.85 7.03
N GLY A 130 8.91 -9.95 6.21
CA GLY A 130 8.92 -10.90 5.10
C GLY A 130 8.02 -10.58 3.92
N PHE A 131 7.91 -9.34 3.57
CA PHE A 131 7.13 -8.94 2.39
C PHE A 131 7.97 -8.78 1.14
#